data_af5b7f8a481364b2e8ffd17cf36aa5ba
#
_entry.id   af5b7f8a481364b2e8ffd17cf36aa5ba
#
_cell.length_a   1.000
_cell.length_b   1.000
_cell.length_c   1.000
_cell.angle_alpha   90.00
_cell.angle_beta   90.00
_cell.angle_gamma   90.00
#
_symmetry.space_group_name_H-M   'P 1'
#
loop_
_entity.id
_entity.type
_entity.pdbx_description
1 polymer ?
#
loop_
_entity_poly.entity_id
_entity_poly.type
_entity_poly.pdbx_seq_one_letter_code
_entity_poly.pdbx_strand_id
1 'polypeptide(L)'
;MNLYEKIGEENIDLLVSYMYDDIIPNGDRINLLFTEGFDKIKVEQKKFFRLFLGEPGHSVFATPELRKKHLKLPISINEAKYWFEDFELALSRLDIDPAIKRFLSQKINSLATQMINTI
;
A
#
# COMPACT_ATOMS: atom_id res chain seq x y z
N MET A 1 -11.70 18.90 -0.97
CA MET A 1 -11.87 17.46 -1.20
C MET A 1 -10.51 16.77 -1.02
N ASN A 2 -10.44 15.78 -0.15
CA ASN A 2 -9.18 15.06 0.11
C ASN A 2 -8.97 13.93 -0.90
N LEU A 3 -7.83 13.23 -0.81
CA LEU A 3 -7.52 12.14 -1.72
C LEU A 3 -8.50 10.98 -1.61
N TYR A 4 -8.96 10.68 -0.40
CA TYR A 4 -9.95 9.63 -0.19
C TYR A 4 -11.21 9.86 -1.04
N GLU A 5 -11.71 11.09 -1.00
CA GLU A 5 -12.91 11.45 -1.76
C GLU A 5 -12.66 11.50 -3.27
N LYS A 6 -11.48 11.99 -3.68
CA LYS A 6 -11.13 12.09 -5.10
C LYS A 6 -10.96 10.75 -5.77
N ILE A 7 -10.37 9.79 -5.05
CA ILE A 7 -10.13 8.44 -5.56
C ILE A 7 -11.39 7.61 -5.44
N GLY A 8 -12.07 7.70 -4.30
CA GLY A 8 -13.27 6.93 -4.00
C GLY A 8 -12.92 5.58 -3.33
N GLU A 9 -13.76 5.18 -2.38
CA GLU A 9 -13.57 3.94 -1.63
C GLU A 9 -13.47 2.72 -2.52
N GLU A 10 -14.30 2.66 -3.57
CA GLU A 10 -14.31 1.55 -4.50
C GLU A 10 -12.96 1.37 -5.20
N ASN A 11 -12.36 2.46 -5.68
CA ASN A 11 -11.05 2.43 -6.32
C ASN A 11 -9.93 2.07 -5.34
N ILE A 12 -10.04 2.55 -4.09
CA ILE A 12 -9.08 2.19 -3.04
C ILE A 12 -9.12 0.68 -2.79
N ASP A 13 -10.31 0.11 -2.68
CA ASP A 13 -10.47 -1.33 -2.49
C ASP A 13 -9.97 -2.13 -3.70
N LEU A 14 -10.21 -1.63 -4.92
CA LEU A 14 -9.70 -2.26 -6.15
C LEU A 14 -8.17 -2.25 -6.18
N LEU A 15 -7.55 -1.14 -5.79
CA LEU A 15 -6.09 -1.04 -5.73
C LEU A 15 -5.50 -2.15 -4.87
N VAL A 16 -6.03 -2.32 -3.66
CA VAL A 16 -5.57 -3.34 -2.73
C VAL A 16 -5.84 -4.74 -3.28
N SER A 17 -7.00 -4.95 -3.90
CA SER A 17 -7.33 -6.24 -4.51
C SER A 17 -6.39 -6.59 -5.65
N TYR A 18 -6.04 -5.65 -6.52
CA TYR A 18 -5.07 -5.89 -7.58
C TYR A 18 -3.72 -6.30 -7.02
N MET A 19 -3.28 -5.66 -5.92
CA MET A 19 -1.99 -5.99 -5.30
C MET A 19 -2.00 -7.38 -4.64
N TYR A 20 -3.01 -7.66 -3.82
CA TYR A 20 -2.97 -8.82 -2.92
C TYR A 20 -3.76 -10.03 -3.39
N ASP A 21 -4.62 -9.89 -4.39
CA ASP A 21 -5.29 -11.02 -5.03
C ASP A 21 -4.57 -11.51 -6.28
N ASP A 22 -3.82 -10.64 -6.97
CA ASP A 22 -3.24 -10.95 -8.27
C ASP A 22 -1.72 -10.72 -8.31
N ILE A 23 -1.27 -9.47 -8.17
CA ILE A 23 0.11 -9.10 -8.49
C ILE A 23 1.11 -9.77 -7.55
N ILE A 24 0.95 -9.60 -6.24
CA ILE A 24 1.89 -10.13 -5.24
C ILE A 24 1.82 -11.66 -5.17
N PRO A 25 0.64 -12.29 -5.10
CA PRO A 25 0.58 -13.77 -5.03
C PRO A 25 1.16 -14.46 -6.27
N ASN A 26 1.02 -13.87 -7.44
CA ASN A 26 1.52 -14.44 -8.69
C ASN A 26 2.97 -14.07 -9.00
N GLY A 27 3.55 -13.17 -8.20
CA GLY A 27 4.96 -12.81 -8.30
C GLY A 27 5.83 -13.75 -7.49
N ASP A 28 7.14 -13.67 -7.69
CA ASP A 28 8.11 -14.49 -6.97
C ASP A 28 9.12 -13.65 -6.19
N ARG A 29 8.77 -12.38 -5.91
CA ARG A 29 9.69 -11.44 -5.27
C ARG A 29 9.40 -11.23 -3.78
N ILE A 30 8.17 -10.87 -3.44
CA ILE A 30 7.77 -10.56 -2.07
C ILE A 30 6.60 -11.41 -1.55
N ASN A 31 6.10 -12.32 -2.36
CA ASN A 31 4.98 -13.17 -1.94
C ASN A 31 5.30 -13.97 -0.68
N LEU A 32 6.56 -14.31 -0.44
CA LEU A 32 6.97 -15.09 0.73
C LEU A 32 7.05 -14.26 2.03
N LEU A 33 6.93 -12.94 1.95
CA LEU A 33 6.85 -12.10 3.14
C LEU A 33 5.53 -12.30 3.90
N PHE A 34 4.49 -12.76 3.20
CA PHE A 34 3.14 -12.88 3.77
C PHE A 34 2.85 -14.34 4.11
N THR A 35 3.54 -14.83 5.16
CA THR A 35 3.50 -16.25 5.57
C THR A 35 2.14 -16.70 6.12
N GLU A 36 1.31 -15.76 6.59
CA GLU A 36 -0.02 -16.06 7.12
C GLU A 36 -1.12 -16.01 6.06
N GLY A 37 -0.74 -15.86 4.78
CA GLY A 37 -1.68 -15.74 3.68
C GLY A 37 -2.04 -14.29 3.37
N PHE A 38 -2.89 -14.09 2.35
CA PHE A 38 -3.17 -12.77 1.83
C PHE A 38 -4.50 -12.18 2.30
N ASP A 39 -5.41 -12.99 2.82
CA ASP A 39 -6.75 -12.51 3.22
C ASP A 39 -6.66 -11.50 4.36
N LYS A 40 -5.89 -11.81 5.39
CA LYS A 40 -5.73 -10.93 6.54
C LYS A 40 -5.02 -9.63 6.17
N ILE A 41 -3.91 -9.73 5.44
CA ILE A 41 -3.16 -8.54 5.04
C ILE A 41 -3.98 -7.66 4.10
N LYS A 42 -4.79 -8.25 3.25
CA LYS A 42 -5.68 -7.51 2.35
C LYS A 42 -6.65 -6.63 3.14
N VAL A 43 -7.28 -7.17 4.18
CA VAL A 43 -8.19 -6.41 5.05
C VAL A 43 -7.45 -5.26 5.72
N GLU A 44 -6.27 -5.53 6.27
CA GLU A 44 -5.45 -4.52 6.92
C GLU A 44 -4.99 -3.43 5.96
N GLN A 45 -4.63 -3.79 4.74
CA GLN A 45 -4.18 -2.84 3.72
C GLN A 45 -5.32 -1.95 3.22
N LYS A 46 -6.53 -2.49 3.07
CA LYS A 46 -7.70 -1.66 2.72
C LYS A 46 -7.93 -0.59 3.78
N LYS A 47 -7.86 -0.98 5.05
CA LYS A 47 -8.00 -0.06 6.17
C LYS A 47 -6.88 0.98 6.17
N PHE A 48 -5.64 0.54 5.96
CA PHE A 48 -4.49 1.42 5.89
C PHE A 48 -4.64 2.49 4.81
N PHE A 49 -4.97 2.10 3.58
CA PHE A 49 -5.09 3.05 2.48
C PHE A 49 -6.24 4.03 2.69
N ARG A 50 -7.36 3.57 3.23
CA ARG A 50 -8.49 4.47 3.55
C ARG A 50 -8.06 5.54 4.56
N LEU A 51 -7.43 5.15 5.65
CA LEU A 51 -6.97 6.07 6.69
C LEU A 51 -5.88 7.00 6.17
N PHE A 52 -4.91 6.46 5.45
CA PHE A 52 -3.80 7.24 4.91
C PHE A 52 -4.27 8.30 3.93
N LEU A 53 -5.30 8.00 3.14
CA LEU A 53 -5.83 8.91 2.14
C LEU A 53 -6.87 9.89 2.70
N GLY A 54 -7.27 9.73 3.96
CA GLY A 54 -8.09 10.72 4.66
C GLY A 54 -9.55 10.37 4.83
N GLU A 55 -9.89 9.08 5.02
CA GLU A 55 -11.26 8.69 5.34
C GLU A 55 -11.78 9.46 6.55
N PRO A 56 -12.98 10.11 6.46
CA PRO A 56 -13.51 10.89 7.57
C PRO A 56 -13.79 10.05 8.81
N GLY A 57 -13.69 10.68 9.99
CA GLY A 57 -14.00 10.05 11.26
C GLY A 57 -12.87 9.29 11.91
N HIS A 58 -11.70 9.29 11.33
CA HIS A 58 -10.52 8.59 11.86
C HIS A 58 -9.42 9.56 12.25
N SER A 59 -8.62 9.18 13.25
CA SER A 59 -7.47 9.96 13.69
C SER A 59 -6.35 9.93 12.65
N VAL A 60 -5.47 10.92 12.73
CA VAL A 60 -4.32 11.00 11.83
C VAL A 60 -3.45 9.75 11.98
N PHE A 61 -3.06 9.18 10.84
CA PHE A 61 -2.22 8.00 10.79
C PHE A 61 -0.76 8.37 11.06
N ALA A 62 -0.16 7.78 12.10
CA ALA A 62 1.19 8.12 12.52
C ALA A 62 2.23 7.19 11.91
N THR A 63 3.23 7.75 11.20
CA THR A 63 4.32 6.99 10.59
C THR A 63 5.10 6.13 11.60
N PRO A 64 5.44 6.63 12.82
CA PRO A 64 6.16 5.81 13.79
C PRO A 64 5.41 4.54 14.20
N GLU A 65 4.09 4.61 14.36
CA GLU A 65 3.29 3.44 14.71
C GLU A 65 3.26 2.43 13.57
N LEU A 66 3.13 2.89 12.35
CA LEU A 66 3.16 2.05 11.16
C LEU A 66 4.51 1.34 11.05
N ARG A 67 5.61 2.07 11.24
CA ARG A 67 6.95 1.50 11.20
C ARG A 67 7.15 0.43 12.26
N LYS A 68 6.66 0.67 13.48
CA LYS A 68 6.72 -0.30 14.58
C LYS A 68 5.99 -1.59 14.21
N LYS A 69 4.83 -1.47 13.58
CA LYS A 69 4.05 -2.62 13.12
C LYS A 69 4.82 -3.47 12.12
N HIS A 70 5.61 -2.83 11.25
CA HIS A 70 6.38 -3.52 10.20
C HIS A 70 7.71 -4.09 10.68
N LEU A 71 8.14 -3.80 11.92
CA LEU A 71 9.38 -4.38 12.46
C LEU A 71 9.34 -5.90 12.57
N LYS A 72 8.16 -6.50 12.55
CA LYS A 72 8.00 -7.95 12.55
C LYS A 72 8.30 -8.59 11.20
N LEU A 73 8.40 -7.79 10.14
CA LEU A 73 8.71 -8.25 8.79
C LEU A 73 10.12 -7.76 8.41
N PRO A 74 10.97 -8.64 7.83
CA PRO A 74 12.29 -8.20 7.37
C PRO A 74 12.15 -7.43 6.05
N ILE A 75 12.10 -6.11 6.13
CA ILE A 75 11.93 -5.25 4.95
C ILE A 75 13.28 -4.61 4.61
N SER A 76 13.91 -5.10 3.57
CA SER A 76 15.11 -4.52 3.00
C SER A 76 14.75 -3.48 1.94
N ILE A 77 15.78 -2.81 1.41
CA ILE A 77 15.61 -1.89 0.27
C ILE A 77 14.93 -2.61 -0.89
N ASN A 78 15.32 -3.85 -1.16
CA ASN A 78 14.77 -4.62 -2.28
C ASN A 78 13.30 -4.96 -2.07
N GLU A 79 12.90 -5.42 -0.87
CA GLU A 79 11.49 -5.72 -0.58
C GLU A 79 10.62 -4.47 -0.67
N ALA A 80 11.10 -3.35 -0.14
CA ALA A 80 10.37 -2.08 -0.24
C ALA A 80 10.20 -1.64 -1.70
N LYS A 81 11.26 -1.79 -2.49
CA LYS A 81 11.24 -1.46 -3.92
C LYS A 81 10.26 -2.34 -4.68
N TYR A 82 10.28 -3.64 -4.44
CA TYR A 82 9.39 -4.59 -5.11
C TYR A 82 7.93 -4.34 -4.73
N TRP A 83 7.68 -4.08 -3.45
CA TRP A 83 6.33 -3.74 -3.01
C TRP A 83 5.82 -2.48 -3.71
N PHE A 84 6.67 -1.45 -3.81
CA PHE A 84 6.31 -0.21 -4.47
C PHE A 84 6.05 -0.41 -5.98
N GLU A 85 6.87 -1.23 -6.64
CA GLU A 85 6.64 -1.56 -8.05
C GLU A 85 5.29 -2.26 -8.25
N ASP A 86 4.95 -3.20 -7.37
CA ASP A 86 3.67 -3.88 -7.41
C ASP A 86 2.52 -2.91 -7.15
N PHE A 87 2.71 -1.97 -6.24
CA PHE A 87 1.76 -0.88 -6.01
C PHE A 87 1.55 -0.04 -7.28
N GLU A 88 2.63 0.35 -7.94
CA GLU A 88 2.54 1.15 -9.16
C GLU A 88 1.82 0.40 -10.28
N LEU A 89 2.07 -0.89 -10.41
CA LEU A 89 1.38 -1.71 -11.40
C LEU A 89 -0.12 -1.77 -11.11
N ALA A 90 -0.51 -1.96 -9.86
CA ALA A 90 -1.91 -1.94 -9.46
C ALA A 90 -2.55 -0.57 -9.73
N LEU A 91 -1.83 0.50 -9.37
CA LEU A 91 -2.29 1.86 -9.60
C LEU A 91 -2.53 2.15 -11.08
N SER A 92 -1.70 1.60 -11.96
CA SER A 92 -1.84 1.77 -13.40
C SER A 92 -3.13 1.18 -13.94
N ARG A 93 -3.73 0.22 -13.23
CA ARG A 93 -4.99 -0.43 -13.62
C ARG A 93 -6.22 0.37 -13.22
N LEU A 94 -6.07 1.39 -12.38
CA LEU A 94 -7.20 2.21 -11.95
C LEU A 94 -7.54 3.26 -13.00
N ASP A 95 -8.85 3.53 -13.15
CA ASP A 95 -9.34 4.59 -14.03
C ASP A 95 -9.57 5.86 -13.21
N ILE A 96 -8.48 6.55 -12.91
CA ILE A 96 -8.49 7.82 -12.17
C ILE A 96 -7.55 8.81 -12.83
N ASP A 97 -7.65 10.09 -12.44
CA ASP A 97 -6.85 11.17 -13.00
C ASP A 97 -5.34 10.86 -12.90
N PRO A 98 -4.59 10.96 -14.02
CA PRO A 98 -3.14 10.73 -14.00
C PRO A 98 -2.37 11.62 -13.01
N ALA A 99 -2.83 12.84 -12.77
CA ALA A 99 -2.20 13.73 -11.79
C ALA A 99 -2.35 13.17 -10.36
N ILE A 100 -3.51 12.57 -10.06
CA ILE A 100 -3.74 11.92 -8.77
C ILE A 100 -2.83 10.70 -8.64
N LYS A 101 -2.68 9.92 -9.70
CA LYS A 101 -1.77 8.76 -9.71
C LYS A 101 -0.34 9.17 -9.40
N ARG A 102 0.16 10.24 -10.04
CA ARG A 102 1.53 10.74 -9.80
C ARG A 102 1.72 11.20 -8.36
N PHE A 103 0.76 11.93 -7.82
CA PHE A 103 0.81 12.41 -6.44
C PHE A 103 0.81 11.27 -5.45
N LEU A 104 -0.07 10.29 -5.65
CA LEU A 104 -0.17 9.11 -4.79
C LEU A 104 1.10 8.27 -4.86
N SER A 105 1.66 8.09 -6.06
CA SER A 105 2.91 7.36 -6.26
C SER A 105 4.06 7.97 -5.46
N GLN A 106 4.20 9.30 -5.48
CA GLN A 106 5.23 9.99 -4.72
C GLN A 106 5.06 9.81 -3.21
N LYS A 107 3.83 9.94 -2.71
CA LYS A 107 3.54 9.77 -1.29
C LYS A 107 3.84 8.35 -0.81
N ILE A 108 3.43 7.36 -1.57
CA ILE A 108 3.60 5.95 -1.20
C ILE A 108 5.06 5.54 -1.30
N ASN A 109 5.79 6.04 -2.29
CA ASN A 109 7.23 5.77 -2.38
C ASN A 109 7.97 6.27 -1.13
N SER A 110 7.67 7.48 -0.68
CA SER A 110 8.25 8.03 0.53
C SER A 110 7.92 7.18 1.76
N LEU A 111 6.69 6.74 1.87
CA LEU A 111 6.25 5.89 2.98
C LEU A 111 6.95 4.53 2.96
N ALA A 112 7.04 3.89 1.79
CA ALA A 112 7.69 2.59 1.64
C ALA A 112 9.17 2.66 2.06
N THR A 113 9.85 3.74 1.69
CA THR A 113 11.24 3.97 2.10
C THR A 113 11.38 4.02 3.62
N GLN A 114 10.41 4.59 4.32
CA GLN A 114 10.43 4.68 5.78
C GLN A 114 10.19 3.33 6.47
N MET A 115 9.66 2.35 5.76
CA MET A 115 9.40 1.02 6.33
C MET A 115 10.61 0.09 6.26
N ILE A 116 11.69 0.49 5.59
CA ILE A 116 12.93 -0.31 5.50
C ILE A 116 13.51 -0.48 6.90
N ASN A 117 13.73 -1.73 7.30
CA ASN A 117 14.25 -2.06 8.64
C ASN A 117 15.36 -3.11 8.60
N THR A 118 15.77 -3.56 7.43
CA THR A 118 16.79 -4.59 7.22
C THR A 118 17.74 -4.11 6.12
N ILE A 119 19.03 -4.30 6.36
CA ILE A 119 20.07 -3.93 5.39
C ILE A 119 20.30 -5.06 4.39
#